data_dd3d8b7449943fb709f0e01925421ad3
#
_entry.id   dd3d8b7449943fb709f0e01925421ad3
#
_cell.length_a   1.000
_cell.length_b   1.000
_cell.length_c   1.000
_cell.angle_alpha   90.00
_cell.angle_beta   90.00
_cell.angle_gamma   90.00
#
_symmetry.space_group_name_H-M   'P 1'
#
loop_
_entity.id
_entity.type
_entity.pdbx_description
1 polymer ?
#
loop_
_entity_poly.entity_id
_entity_poly.type
_entity_poly.pdbx_seq_one_letter_code
_entity_poly.pdbx_strand_id
1 'polypeptide(L)'
;ARSIPGLNIFEALGANRDFLLRFGGHSMAAGLNIEWEQFAPFKEALLAWVAHSYHENPELLDHIIEIDGELEPDAIDDTLVKELELLKPFGIGNPRPLFVLRGVEMEKAWLMGRQNEHFKGRLPGRELECIAFNGSRFMDWAKGPYLLDLAGSLEINRFRGREQIQIKLLDLKPSLTGDLQGGQANEPVYMMLVN
;
A
#
# COMPACT_ATOMS: atom_id res chain seq x y z
N ALA A 1 -6.41 18.47 10.34
CA ALA A 1 -5.41 17.40 10.49
C ALA A 1 -6.08 16.04 10.41
N ARG A 2 -5.38 15.06 9.90
CA ARG A 2 -5.75 13.64 9.91
C ARG A 2 -4.62 12.84 10.53
N SER A 3 -4.96 11.75 11.21
CA SER A 3 -3.99 10.85 11.82
C SER A 3 -3.96 9.48 11.12
N ILE A 4 -3.03 8.66 11.58
CA ILE A 4 -2.91 7.24 11.24
C ILE A 4 -3.31 6.39 12.46
N PRO A 5 -3.68 5.11 12.29
CA PRO A 5 -3.90 4.21 13.40
C PRO A 5 -2.70 4.20 14.37
N GLY A 6 -2.98 4.17 15.67
CA GLY A 6 -1.95 4.19 16.72
C GLY A 6 -1.42 5.58 17.10
N LEU A 7 -1.63 6.63 16.31
CA LEU A 7 -1.25 8.01 16.63
C LEU A 7 -2.49 8.85 16.92
N ASN A 8 -2.62 9.39 18.14
CA ASN A 8 -3.73 10.24 18.53
C ASN A 8 -3.43 11.71 18.22
N ILE A 9 -4.01 12.23 17.12
CA ILE A 9 -3.79 13.65 16.72
C ILE A 9 -4.34 14.65 17.74
N PHE A 10 -5.38 14.31 18.48
CA PHE A 10 -5.93 15.21 19.51
C PHE A 10 -4.96 15.37 20.68
N GLU A 11 -4.31 14.29 21.13
CA GLU A 11 -3.26 14.33 22.14
C GLU A 11 -2.03 15.10 21.65
N ALA A 12 -1.61 14.85 20.38
CA ALA A 12 -0.50 15.59 19.77
C ALA A 12 -0.75 17.11 19.77
N LEU A 13 -1.97 17.54 19.44
CA LEU A 13 -2.35 18.95 19.49
C LEU A 13 -2.43 19.46 20.94
N GLY A 14 -2.94 18.62 21.86
CA GLY A 14 -3.01 18.95 23.27
C GLY A 14 -1.64 19.18 23.93
N ALA A 15 -0.65 18.35 23.58
CA ALA A 15 0.74 18.50 24.04
C ALA A 15 1.40 19.79 23.52
N ASN A 16 0.93 20.31 22.39
CA ASN A 16 1.44 21.51 21.75
C ASN A 16 0.46 22.69 21.79
N ARG A 17 -0.46 22.69 22.77
CA ARG A 17 -1.53 23.67 22.91
C ARG A 17 -1.08 25.13 23.00
N ASP A 18 0.12 25.37 23.53
CA ASP A 18 0.62 26.72 23.78
C ASP A 18 0.94 27.49 22.48
N PHE A 19 1.06 26.80 21.36
CA PHE A 19 1.19 27.39 20.03
C PHE A 19 -0.15 27.68 19.35
N LEU A 20 -1.28 27.18 19.92
CA LEU A 20 -2.56 27.15 19.24
C LEU A 20 -3.54 28.15 19.87
N LEU A 21 -4.29 28.87 19.03
CA LEU A 21 -5.41 29.69 19.49
C LEU A 21 -6.55 28.81 19.99
N ARG A 22 -6.84 27.75 19.26
CA ARG A 22 -7.81 26.73 19.62
C ARG A 22 -7.60 25.46 18.81
N PHE A 23 -8.01 24.34 19.35
CA PHE A 23 -8.08 23.07 18.61
C PHE A 23 -9.25 22.23 19.13
N GLY A 24 -9.66 21.22 18.35
CA GLY A 24 -10.72 20.29 18.74
C GLY A 24 -10.87 19.19 17.72
N GLY A 25 -11.44 18.06 18.14
CA GLY A 25 -11.62 16.89 17.29
C GLY A 25 -11.55 15.59 18.09
N HIS A 26 -11.13 14.54 17.41
CA HIS A 26 -11.00 13.19 17.95
C HIS A 26 -9.63 12.63 17.59
N SER A 27 -9.31 11.43 18.08
CA SER A 27 -8.01 10.76 17.86
C SER A 27 -7.56 10.71 16.41
N MET A 28 -8.49 10.47 15.46
CA MET A 28 -8.17 10.28 14.03
C MET A 28 -8.29 11.55 13.18
N ALA A 29 -8.97 12.60 13.69
CA ALA A 29 -9.14 13.84 12.96
C ALA A 29 -9.39 15.01 13.91
N ALA A 30 -8.68 16.12 13.69
CA ALA A 30 -8.81 17.33 14.49
C ALA A 30 -8.66 18.58 13.61
N GLY A 31 -9.26 19.68 14.06
CA GLY A 31 -9.08 21.02 13.52
C GLY A 31 -8.30 21.88 14.50
N LEU A 32 -7.55 22.84 13.99
CA LEU A 32 -6.81 23.82 14.80
C LEU A 32 -6.82 25.19 14.14
N ASN A 33 -6.65 26.21 14.98
CA ASN A 33 -6.37 27.58 14.56
C ASN A 33 -5.05 28.00 15.18
N ILE A 34 -4.20 28.66 14.38
CA ILE A 34 -2.85 29.06 14.76
C ILE A 34 -2.53 30.41 14.13
N GLU A 35 -1.78 31.27 14.84
CA GLU A 35 -1.19 32.46 14.26
C GLU A 35 -0.05 32.05 13.31
N TRP A 36 0.09 32.78 12.20
CA TRP A 36 1.08 32.42 11.18
C TRP A 36 2.52 32.39 11.74
N GLU A 37 2.83 33.31 12.64
CA GLU A 37 4.12 33.44 13.31
C GLU A 37 4.45 32.23 14.20
N GLN A 38 3.41 31.53 14.70
CA GLN A 38 3.54 30.33 15.54
C GLN A 38 3.62 29.03 14.72
N PHE A 39 3.41 29.10 13.41
CA PHE A 39 3.35 27.88 12.57
C PHE A 39 4.71 27.14 12.54
N ALA A 40 5.82 27.85 12.39
CA ALA A 40 7.14 27.20 12.32
C ALA A 40 7.53 26.52 13.66
N PRO A 41 7.48 27.21 14.82
CA PRO A 41 7.78 26.56 16.08
C PRO A 41 6.77 25.44 16.44
N PHE A 42 5.50 25.60 16.12
CA PHE A 42 4.51 24.53 16.27
C PHE A 42 4.86 23.28 15.46
N LYS A 43 5.24 23.46 14.18
CA LYS A 43 5.65 22.36 13.31
C LYS A 43 6.82 21.59 13.91
N GLU A 44 7.84 22.27 14.39
CA GLU A 44 9.02 21.63 15.02
C GLU A 44 8.64 20.87 16.29
N ALA A 45 7.84 21.47 17.16
CA ALA A 45 7.37 20.83 18.39
C ALA A 45 6.48 19.61 18.10
N LEU A 46 5.59 19.71 17.12
CA LEU A 46 4.74 18.59 16.70
C LEU A 46 5.58 17.44 16.12
N LEU A 47 6.57 17.74 15.29
CA LEU A 47 7.47 16.71 14.75
C LEU A 47 8.30 16.04 15.84
N ALA A 48 8.76 16.79 16.84
CA ALA A 48 9.48 16.23 17.99
C ALA A 48 8.57 15.29 18.82
N TRP A 49 7.33 15.70 19.04
CA TRP A 49 6.34 14.86 19.75
C TRP A 49 6.04 13.56 18.99
N VAL A 50 5.84 13.65 17.66
CA VAL A 50 5.63 12.47 16.80
C VAL A 50 6.86 11.56 16.80
N ALA A 51 8.07 12.13 16.72
CA ALA A 51 9.31 11.36 16.77
C ALA A 51 9.47 10.61 18.09
N HIS A 52 9.09 11.23 19.21
CA HIS A 52 9.09 10.55 20.53
C HIS A 52 8.08 9.38 20.54
N SER A 53 6.85 9.62 20.08
CA SER A 53 5.82 8.57 20.00
C SER A 53 6.25 7.41 19.10
N TYR A 54 6.96 7.71 17.99
CA TYR A 54 7.53 6.69 17.12
C TYR A 54 8.67 5.90 17.79
N HIS A 55 9.52 6.55 18.60
CA HIS A 55 10.54 5.85 19.39
C HIS A 55 9.95 4.86 20.38
N GLU A 56 8.82 5.20 20.98
CA GLU A 56 8.11 4.30 21.91
C GLU A 56 7.37 3.16 21.18
N ASN A 57 6.90 3.42 19.94
CA ASN A 57 6.14 2.48 19.11
C ASN A 57 6.64 2.53 17.66
N PRO A 58 7.76 1.88 17.34
CA PRO A 58 8.35 1.94 15.99
C PRO A 58 7.42 1.46 14.86
N GLU A 59 6.49 0.55 15.17
CA GLU A 59 5.49 0.01 14.26
C GLU A 59 4.43 1.02 13.78
N LEU A 60 4.36 2.23 14.38
CA LEU A 60 3.41 3.28 13.96
C LEU A 60 3.56 3.71 12.50
N LEU A 61 4.74 3.55 11.93
CA LEU A 61 5.03 3.89 10.53
C LEU A 61 5.09 2.67 9.61
N ASP A 62 4.88 1.48 10.14
CA ASP A 62 4.85 0.28 9.31
C ASP A 62 3.61 0.31 8.41
N HIS A 63 3.84 0.13 7.13
CA HIS A 63 2.78 -0.06 6.16
C HIS A 63 2.22 -1.48 6.27
N ILE A 64 1.19 -1.63 7.11
CA ILE A 64 0.48 -2.92 7.23
C ILE A 64 -0.60 -2.97 6.14
N ILE A 65 -0.55 -4.01 5.31
CA ILE A 65 -1.60 -4.33 4.35
C ILE A 65 -2.33 -5.56 4.88
N GLU A 66 -3.60 -5.39 5.23
CA GLU A 66 -4.47 -6.51 5.60
C GLU A 66 -4.89 -7.26 4.33
N ILE A 67 -4.60 -8.55 4.30
CA ILE A 67 -4.85 -9.45 3.16
C ILE A 67 -6.00 -10.39 3.53
N ASP A 68 -7.00 -10.49 2.65
CA ASP A 68 -8.16 -11.35 2.83
C ASP A 68 -7.88 -12.81 2.47
N GLY A 69 -6.85 -13.08 1.66
CA GLY A 69 -6.46 -14.45 1.31
C GLY A 69 -5.21 -14.52 0.46
N GLU A 70 -4.63 -15.70 0.40
CA GLU A 70 -3.51 -16.05 -0.47
C GLU A 70 -4.03 -16.81 -1.70
N LEU A 71 -3.51 -16.47 -2.87
CA LEU A 71 -3.89 -17.11 -4.13
C LEU A 71 -2.64 -17.59 -4.88
N GLU A 72 -2.74 -18.79 -5.40
CA GLU A 72 -1.82 -19.27 -6.44
C GLU A 72 -2.20 -18.63 -7.78
N PRO A 73 -1.25 -18.26 -8.64
CA PRO A 73 -1.56 -17.72 -9.97
C PRO A 73 -2.55 -18.59 -10.74
N ASP A 74 -2.46 -19.91 -10.58
CA ASP A 74 -3.31 -20.90 -11.25
C ASP A 74 -4.77 -20.94 -10.78
N ALA A 75 -5.05 -20.43 -9.59
CA ALA A 75 -6.39 -20.31 -9.06
C ALA A 75 -7.14 -19.06 -9.60
N ILE A 76 -6.44 -18.16 -10.28
CA ILE A 76 -7.04 -16.93 -10.79
C ILE A 76 -7.66 -17.19 -12.16
N ASP A 77 -8.97 -17.32 -12.21
CA ASP A 77 -9.75 -17.57 -13.41
C ASP A 77 -10.98 -16.64 -13.50
N ASP A 78 -11.71 -16.73 -14.61
CA ASP A 78 -12.93 -15.96 -14.83
C ASP A 78 -14.01 -16.23 -13.80
N THR A 79 -14.07 -17.45 -13.26
CA THR A 79 -15.07 -17.86 -12.27
C THR A 79 -14.83 -17.12 -10.97
N LEU A 80 -13.60 -17.17 -10.45
CA LEU A 80 -13.21 -16.47 -9.22
C LEU A 80 -13.50 -14.96 -9.33
N VAL A 81 -13.11 -14.32 -10.46
CA VAL A 81 -13.31 -12.88 -10.60
C VAL A 81 -14.79 -12.52 -10.71
N LYS A 82 -15.62 -13.35 -11.37
CA LYS A 82 -17.07 -13.14 -11.41
C LYS A 82 -17.72 -13.30 -10.04
N GLU A 83 -17.28 -14.26 -9.23
CA GLU A 83 -17.77 -14.44 -7.86
C GLU A 83 -17.39 -13.22 -6.98
N LEU A 84 -16.17 -12.70 -7.09
CA LEU A 84 -15.77 -11.47 -6.40
C LEU A 84 -16.60 -10.25 -6.83
N GLU A 85 -17.03 -10.18 -8.09
CA GLU A 85 -17.92 -9.12 -8.57
C GLU A 85 -19.32 -9.15 -7.90
N LEU A 86 -19.77 -10.31 -7.38
CA LEU A 86 -21.04 -10.42 -6.62
C LEU A 86 -20.98 -9.72 -5.26
N LEU A 87 -19.79 -9.48 -4.72
CA LEU A 87 -19.59 -8.75 -3.47
C LEU A 87 -19.83 -7.23 -3.60
N LYS A 88 -20.01 -6.71 -4.81
CA LYS A 88 -20.27 -5.29 -5.05
C LYS A 88 -21.63 -4.82 -4.47
N PRO A 89 -21.77 -3.52 -4.11
CA PRO A 89 -20.82 -2.43 -4.33
C PRO A 89 -19.74 -2.35 -3.24
N PHE A 90 -18.49 -2.09 -3.66
CA PHE A 90 -17.38 -1.86 -2.75
C PHE A 90 -17.37 -0.41 -2.24
N GLY A 91 -16.94 -0.22 -0.99
CA GLY A 91 -16.86 1.10 -0.35
C GLY A 91 -16.49 1.00 1.13
N ILE A 92 -16.81 2.05 1.89
CA ILE A 92 -16.62 2.06 3.35
C ILE A 92 -17.49 0.96 3.97
N GLY A 93 -16.88 0.06 4.77
CA GLY A 93 -17.55 -1.09 5.39
C GLY A 93 -17.71 -2.33 4.50
N ASN A 94 -17.36 -2.22 3.21
CA ASN A 94 -17.26 -3.36 2.29
C ASN A 94 -16.09 -3.10 1.32
N PRO A 95 -14.83 -3.19 1.78
CA PRO A 95 -13.68 -2.94 0.93
C PRO A 95 -13.56 -4.02 -0.14
N ARG A 96 -12.87 -3.70 -1.24
CA ARG A 96 -12.55 -4.69 -2.25
C ARG A 96 -11.56 -5.70 -1.66
N PRO A 97 -11.79 -7.01 -1.80
CA PRO A 97 -10.87 -8.02 -1.31
C PRO A 97 -9.46 -7.84 -1.86
N LEU A 98 -8.48 -7.98 -0.97
CA LEU A 98 -7.06 -7.94 -1.27
C LEU A 98 -6.47 -9.33 -1.13
N PHE A 99 -5.70 -9.73 -2.12
CA PHE A 99 -5.05 -11.02 -2.16
C PHE A 99 -3.54 -10.83 -2.24
N VAL A 100 -2.80 -11.83 -1.74
CA VAL A 100 -1.37 -11.95 -1.94
C VAL A 100 -1.06 -13.15 -2.83
N LEU A 101 -0.15 -12.98 -3.78
CA LEU A 101 0.50 -14.03 -4.53
C LEU A 101 1.96 -14.04 -4.06
N ARG A 102 2.44 -15.17 -3.54
CA ARG A 102 3.79 -15.26 -2.99
C ARG A 102 4.75 -15.97 -3.92
N GLY A 103 6.00 -15.52 -3.91
CA GLY A 103 7.09 -16.19 -4.59
C GLY A 103 6.89 -16.33 -6.11
N VAL A 104 6.26 -15.35 -6.75
CA VAL A 104 6.01 -15.38 -8.19
C VAL A 104 7.15 -14.72 -8.98
N GLU A 105 7.42 -15.25 -10.17
CA GLU A 105 8.34 -14.63 -11.13
C GLU A 105 7.63 -13.51 -11.92
N MET A 106 8.40 -12.54 -12.39
CA MET A 106 7.93 -11.53 -13.33
C MET A 106 8.53 -11.79 -14.72
N GLU A 107 7.71 -12.26 -15.66
CA GLU A 107 8.17 -12.53 -17.03
C GLU A 107 8.58 -11.25 -17.75
N LYS A 108 7.77 -10.20 -17.61
CA LYS A 108 8.01 -8.89 -18.21
C LYS A 108 7.55 -7.78 -17.27
N ALA A 109 8.32 -6.69 -17.27
CA ALA A 109 7.97 -5.48 -16.55
C ALA A 109 8.27 -4.25 -17.40
N TRP A 110 7.36 -3.27 -17.41
CA TRP A 110 7.54 -2.00 -18.10
C TRP A 110 6.82 -0.86 -17.40
N LEU A 111 7.28 0.35 -17.67
CA LEU A 111 6.63 1.57 -17.20
C LEU A 111 5.70 2.11 -18.27
N MET A 112 4.64 2.78 -17.83
CA MET A 112 3.65 3.43 -18.67
C MET A 112 3.20 4.77 -18.06
N GLY A 113 2.47 5.55 -18.86
CA GLY A 113 2.13 6.93 -18.52
C GLY A 113 3.07 7.93 -19.21
N ARG A 114 2.74 9.21 -19.17
CA ARG A 114 3.53 10.26 -19.86
C ARG A 114 4.90 10.48 -19.24
N GLN A 115 5.02 10.22 -17.94
CA GLN A 115 6.25 10.39 -17.14
C GLN A 115 6.82 9.04 -16.66
N ASN A 116 6.36 7.92 -17.22
CA ASN A 116 6.72 6.58 -16.77
C ASN A 116 6.37 6.33 -15.28
N GLU A 117 5.31 6.94 -14.79
CA GLU A 117 4.89 6.91 -13.40
C GLU A 117 4.17 5.63 -12.98
N HIS A 118 3.61 4.88 -13.94
CA HIS A 118 2.85 3.66 -13.67
C HIS A 118 3.67 2.43 -14.01
N PHE A 119 3.52 1.40 -13.21
CA PHE A 119 4.14 0.10 -13.42
C PHE A 119 3.15 -0.87 -14.04
N LYS A 120 3.61 -1.70 -14.96
CA LYS A 120 2.87 -2.85 -15.46
C LYS A 120 3.80 -4.05 -15.56
N GLY A 121 3.30 -5.23 -15.16
CA GLY A 121 4.01 -6.49 -15.22
C GLY A 121 3.15 -7.58 -15.82
N ARG A 122 3.80 -8.67 -16.26
CA ARG A 122 3.16 -9.90 -16.72
C ARG A 122 3.78 -11.08 -15.99
N LEU A 123 2.93 -11.97 -15.49
CA LEU A 123 3.35 -13.21 -14.86
C LEU A 123 3.62 -14.28 -15.93
N PRO A 124 4.56 -15.22 -15.71
CA PRO A 124 4.90 -16.25 -16.69
C PRO A 124 3.76 -17.25 -16.90
N GLY A 125 3.73 -17.82 -18.10
CA GLY A 125 2.81 -18.91 -18.44
C GLY A 125 1.33 -18.54 -18.61
N ARG A 126 0.97 -17.26 -18.40
CA ARG A 126 -0.41 -16.76 -18.48
C ARG A 126 -0.47 -15.35 -19.05
N GLU A 127 -1.64 -14.98 -19.56
CA GLU A 127 -1.94 -13.57 -19.89
C GLU A 127 -2.38 -12.78 -18.65
N LEU A 128 -1.86 -13.16 -17.46
CA LEU A 128 -2.17 -12.44 -16.22
C LEU A 128 -1.22 -11.26 -16.07
N GLU A 129 -1.78 -10.08 -16.13
CA GLU A 129 -1.03 -8.83 -15.98
C GLU A 129 -1.31 -8.20 -14.61
N CYS A 130 -0.34 -7.46 -14.11
CA CYS A 130 -0.50 -6.62 -12.93
C CYS A 130 -0.20 -5.16 -13.26
N ILE A 131 -0.91 -4.25 -12.61
CA ILE A 131 -0.74 -2.80 -12.79
C ILE A 131 -0.67 -2.09 -11.44
N ALA A 132 0.27 -1.16 -11.31
CA ALA A 132 0.33 -0.24 -10.17
C ALA A 132 0.37 1.20 -10.67
N PHE A 133 -0.66 1.97 -10.33
CA PHE A 133 -0.65 3.41 -10.59
C PHE A 133 0.32 4.10 -9.63
N ASN A 134 1.16 4.98 -10.16
CA ASN A 134 2.28 5.62 -9.44
C ASN A 134 3.26 4.61 -8.81
N GLY A 135 3.36 3.42 -9.44
CA GLY A 135 4.14 2.29 -8.96
C GLY A 135 5.51 2.12 -9.63
N SER A 136 6.07 3.18 -10.23
CA SER A 136 7.37 3.11 -10.93
C SER A 136 8.51 2.55 -10.05
N ARG A 137 8.42 2.73 -8.72
CA ARG A 137 9.35 2.15 -7.73
C ARG A 137 9.47 0.62 -7.78
N PHE A 138 8.44 -0.07 -8.25
CA PHE A 138 8.45 -1.53 -8.34
C PHE A 138 9.32 -2.10 -9.46
N MET A 139 9.75 -1.23 -10.39
CA MET A 139 10.52 -1.66 -11.55
C MET A 139 11.86 -2.30 -11.18
N ASP A 140 12.54 -1.78 -10.17
CA ASP A 140 13.85 -2.29 -9.76
C ASP A 140 13.74 -3.72 -9.22
N TRP A 141 12.70 -4.00 -8.44
CA TRP A 141 12.45 -5.37 -7.94
C TRP A 141 11.97 -6.31 -9.05
N ALA A 142 11.07 -5.83 -9.92
CA ALA A 142 10.52 -6.65 -11.01
C ALA A 142 11.54 -7.04 -12.07
N LYS A 143 12.65 -6.31 -12.19
CA LYS A 143 13.79 -6.63 -13.07
C LYS A 143 14.94 -7.35 -12.36
N GLY A 144 14.89 -7.41 -11.05
CA GLY A 144 15.89 -8.09 -10.24
C GLY A 144 15.75 -9.61 -10.29
N PRO A 145 16.72 -10.32 -9.75
CA PRO A 145 16.73 -11.78 -9.68
C PRO A 145 15.89 -12.31 -8.50
N TYR A 146 14.73 -11.73 -8.27
CA TYR A 146 13.90 -12.02 -7.11
C TYR A 146 12.63 -12.76 -7.50
N LEU A 147 12.22 -13.70 -6.65
CA LEU A 147 10.81 -14.05 -6.53
C LEU A 147 10.09 -12.91 -5.81
N LEU A 148 8.85 -12.65 -6.17
CA LEU A 148 8.12 -11.48 -5.71
C LEU A 148 6.85 -11.88 -4.98
N ASP A 149 6.52 -11.14 -3.92
CA ASP A 149 5.21 -11.16 -3.30
C ASP A 149 4.41 -9.96 -3.84
N LEU A 150 3.25 -10.23 -4.43
CA LEU A 150 2.34 -9.25 -5.00
C LEU A 150 1.09 -9.14 -4.14
N ALA A 151 0.79 -7.95 -3.63
CA ALA A 151 -0.46 -7.68 -2.93
C ALA A 151 -1.36 -6.79 -3.78
N GLY A 152 -2.61 -7.20 -3.97
CA GLY A 152 -3.54 -6.43 -4.79
C GLY A 152 -4.93 -7.03 -4.90
N SER A 153 -5.80 -6.36 -5.63
CA SER A 153 -7.15 -6.81 -5.93
C SER A 153 -7.26 -7.33 -7.35
N LEU A 154 -8.15 -8.29 -7.55
CA LEU A 154 -8.48 -8.77 -8.89
C LEU A 154 -9.55 -7.90 -9.52
N GLU A 155 -9.39 -7.60 -10.80
CA GLU A 155 -10.39 -6.87 -11.59
C GLU A 155 -10.40 -7.30 -13.05
N ILE A 156 -11.53 -7.06 -13.73
CA ILE A 156 -11.61 -7.23 -15.18
C ILE A 156 -11.28 -5.91 -15.85
N ASN A 157 -10.17 -5.87 -16.56
CA ASN A 157 -9.83 -4.75 -17.42
C ASN A 157 -10.60 -4.86 -18.75
N ARG A 158 -11.42 -3.83 -19.04
CA ARG A 158 -12.19 -3.72 -20.27
C ARG A 158 -11.57 -2.66 -21.18
N PHE A 159 -10.78 -3.10 -22.11
CA PHE A 159 -10.11 -2.17 -23.03
C PHE A 159 -10.28 -2.58 -24.49
N ARG A 160 -10.77 -1.67 -25.34
CA ARG A 160 -11.00 -1.87 -26.78
C ARG A 160 -11.81 -3.13 -27.11
N GLY A 161 -12.85 -3.42 -26.30
CA GLY A 161 -13.71 -4.58 -26.50
C GLY A 161 -13.13 -5.94 -26.07
N ARG A 162 -11.95 -5.93 -25.46
CA ARG A 162 -11.36 -7.12 -24.83
C ARG A 162 -11.52 -7.03 -23.31
N GLU A 163 -11.85 -8.17 -22.71
CA GLU A 163 -11.85 -8.35 -21.26
C GLU A 163 -10.64 -9.19 -20.88
N GLN A 164 -9.91 -8.75 -19.88
CA GLN A 164 -8.74 -9.46 -19.37
C GLN A 164 -8.68 -9.31 -17.85
N ILE A 165 -8.43 -10.41 -17.15
CA ILE A 165 -8.18 -10.37 -15.71
C ILE A 165 -6.83 -9.67 -15.49
N GLN A 166 -6.82 -8.74 -14.54
CA GLN A 166 -5.58 -8.12 -14.09
C GLN A 166 -5.55 -7.99 -12.56
N ILE A 167 -4.35 -7.98 -12.02
CA ILE A 167 -4.08 -7.67 -10.62
C ILE A 167 -3.84 -6.17 -10.51
N LYS A 168 -4.70 -5.45 -9.80
CA LYS A 168 -4.44 -4.06 -9.43
C LYS A 168 -3.59 -4.07 -8.17
N LEU A 169 -2.29 -3.87 -8.34
CA LEU A 169 -1.31 -3.92 -7.26
C LEU A 169 -1.50 -2.74 -6.30
N LEU A 170 -1.49 -3.06 -5.03
CA LEU A 170 -1.33 -2.14 -3.92
C LEU A 170 0.14 -2.08 -3.50
N ASP A 171 0.80 -3.25 -3.46
CA ASP A 171 2.22 -3.36 -3.16
C ASP A 171 2.87 -4.55 -3.88
N LEU A 172 4.21 -4.48 -3.99
CA LEU A 172 5.06 -5.51 -4.56
C LEU A 172 6.41 -5.44 -3.85
N LYS A 173 6.93 -6.59 -3.44
CA LYS A 173 8.25 -6.68 -2.79
C LYS A 173 8.94 -8.01 -3.12
N PRO A 174 10.26 -8.12 -2.92
CA PRO A 174 10.96 -9.39 -2.93
C PRO A 174 10.37 -10.36 -1.90
N SER A 175 10.20 -11.63 -2.30
CA SER A 175 9.70 -12.68 -1.42
C SER A 175 10.78 -13.11 -0.42
N LEU A 176 10.39 -13.32 0.83
CA LEU A 176 11.29 -13.86 1.86
C LEU A 176 11.51 -15.37 1.68
N THR A 177 10.73 -16.04 0.84
CA THR A 177 10.72 -17.50 0.69
C THR A 177 11.70 -18.06 -0.36
N GLY A 178 12.39 -17.20 -1.11
CA GLY A 178 13.41 -17.66 -2.06
C GLY A 178 13.95 -16.56 -2.98
N ASP A 179 15.26 -16.55 -3.12
CA ASP A 179 15.95 -15.81 -4.18
C ASP A 179 16.19 -16.72 -5.37
N LEU A 180 15.98 -16.24 -6.57
CA LEU A 180 16.41 -16.95 -7.79
C LEU A 180 17.93 -17.13 -7.84
N GLN A 181 18.70 -16.30 -7.09
CA GLN A 181 20.16 -16.37 -6.98
C GLN A 181 20.66 -15.67 -5.70
N GLY A 182 20.44 -16.16 -4.51
CA GLY A 182 21.20 -15.89 -3.28
C GLY A 182 21.62 -14.43 -2.96
N GLY A 183 20.86 -13.42 -3.35
CA GLY A 183 21.15 -12.02 -3.10
C GLY A 183 20.55 -11.55 -1.78
N GLN A 184 21.36 -10.89 -0.93
CA GLN A 184 20.83 -10.20 0.26
C GLN A 184 20.04 -8.97 -0.16
N ALA A 185 18.71 -9.04 -0.11
CA ALA A 185 17.86 -7.86 -0.22
C ALA A 185 17.97 -7.05 1.08
N ASN A 186 18.30 -5.75 0.98
CA ASN A 186 18.07 -4.80 2.06
C ASN A 186 16.54 -4.71 2.27
N GLU A 187 16.04 -5.30 3.34
CA GLU A 187 14.62 -5.44 3.62
C GLU A 187 13.96 -4.07 3.84
N PRO A 188 12.94 -3.71 3.06
CA PRO A 188 11.93 -2.80 3.57
C PRO A 188 11.04 -3.58 4.55
N VAL A 189 10.92 -3.08 5.77
CA VAL A 189 10.07 -3.69 6.82
C VAL A 189 8.61 -3.43 6.46
N TYR A 190 8.01 -4.33 5.67
CA TYR A 190 6.56 -4.35 5.43
C TYR A 190 6.02 -5.69 5.88
N MET A 191 5.06 -5.67 6.79
CA MET A 191 4.38 -6.87 7.23
C MET A 191 3.05 -7.01 6.47
N MET A 192 2.93 -8.03 5.61
CA MET A 192 1.65 -8.44 5.06
C MET A 192 1.02 -9.44 6.04
N LEU A 193 -0.04 -9.03 6.73
CA LEU A 193 -0.82 -9.91 7.59
C LEU A 193 -1.94 -10.54 6.75
N VAL A 194 -2.00 -11.88 6.75
CA VAL A 194 -3.16 -12.63 6.22
C VAL A 194 -4.08 -12.91 7.40
N ASN A 195 -5.32 -12.43 7.32
CA ASN A 195 -6.38 -12.69 8.29
C ASN A 195 -7.05 -14.04 8.04
#